data_bf316820c13828737f8db6251d89eb66
#
_entry.id   bf316820c13828737f8db6251d89eb66
#
_cell.length_a   1.000
_cell.length_b   1.000
_cell.length_c   1.000
_cell.angle_alpha   90.00
_cell.angle_beta   90.00
_cell.angle_gamma   90.00
#
_symmetry.space_group_name_H-M   'P 1'
#
loop_
_entity.id
_entity.type
_entity.pdbx_description
1 polymer ?
#
loop_
_entity_poly.entity_id
_entity_poly.type
_entity_poly.pdbx_seq_one_letter_code
_entity_poly.pdbx_strand_id
1 'polypeptide(L)'
;MKSSLRAFSFYLFLLFNTHLGASLEDYYPYQLSPSSSNYGDTGLLEMPSARFMGAGGLKFGISASWPNEYTFIVASPFPWLEAGYRYTEQKTAKYGPFAYSGNQTLKDKGFDIKIKVLEESFYLPNVAIGIRDMGGTGLFAGEYIVGSKRFGPLDLSMGIGWGLLGADNNIRNPLISLDERFQIRNSSQGAAGGGEFNVGDWFSGQRSALFGGLEYSFPKRGFNLKLEYDTSTPTWDYQVLL
;
A
#
# COMPACT_ATOMS: atom_id res chain seq x y z
N MET A 1 8.65 39.22 0.70
CA MET A 1 9.34 38.36 -0.28
C MET A 1 9.12 36.85 -0.09
N LYS A 2 8.31 36.39 0.88
CA LYS A 2 8.05 34.95 1.13
C LYS A 2 6.72 34.43 0.50
N SER A 3 5.89 35.29 -0.08
CA SER A 3 4.60 34.90 -0.64
C SER A 3 4.64 34.49 -2.13
N SER A 4 5.65 34.94 -2.86
CA SER A 4 5.77 34.65 -4.30
C SER A 4 6.28 33.22 -4.63
N LEU A 5 7.03 32.62 -3.72
CA LEU A 5 7.56 31.27 -3.92
C LEU A 5 6.47 30.18 -3.81
N ARG A 6 5.47 30.41 -2.95
CA ARG A 6 4.36 29.43 -2.77
C ARG A 6 3.39 29.43 -3.96
N ALA A 7 3.17 30.58 -4.58
CA ALA A 7 2.35 30.68 -5.77
C ALA A 7 3.01 30.03 -6.98
N PHE A 8 4.35 30.15 -7.13
CA PHE A 8 5.09 29.54 -8.21
C PHE A 8 5.11 28.00 -8.15
N SER A 9 5.19 27.42 -6.96
CA SER A 9 5.14 25.97 -6.76
C SER A 9 3.79 25.36 -7.16
N PHE A 10 2.68 26.09 -6.90
CA PHE A 10 1.33 25.61 -7.24
C PHE A 10 1.06 25.69 -8.74
N TYR A 11 1.56 26.73 -9.42
CA TYR A 11 1.45 26.86 -10.89
C TYR A 11 2.29 25.83 -11.64
N LEU A 12 3.44 25.45 -11.10
CA LEU A 12 4.29 24.41 -11.72
C LEU A 12 3.59 23.03 -11.68
N PHE A 13 2.84 22.75 -10.63
CA PHE A 13 2.07 21.50 -10.50
C PHE A 13 0.88 21.44 -11.49
N LEU A 14 0.26 22.57 -11.78
CA LEU A 14 -0.86 22.65 -12.75
C LEU A 14 -0.40 22.55 -14.22
N LEU A 15 0.83 22.96 -14.54
CA LEU A 15 1.35 22.90 -15.91
C LEU A 15 1.79 21.48 -16.32
N PHE A 16 2.05 20.56 -15.37
CA PHE A 16 2.40 19.16 -15.68
C PHE A 16 1.19 18.29 -16.04
N ASN A 17 -0.03 18.80 -15.92
CA ASN A 17 -1.25 18.08 -16.33
C ASN A 17 -1.70 18.35 -17.77
N THR A 18 -0.91 19.05 -18.56
CA THR A 18 -1.20 19.18 -19.99
C THR A 18 -0.74 17.93 -20.73
N HIS A 19 -1.70 17.18 -21.23
CA HIS A 19 -1.62 16.03 -22.10
C HIS A 19 -0.40 16.01 -23.03
N LEU A 20 0.67 15.35 -22.62
CA LEU A 20 1.66 14.82 -23.55
C LEU A 20 1.13 13.45 -24.00
N GLY A 21 0.19 13.50 -24.95
CA GLY A 21 -0.60 12.37 -25.31
C GLY A 21 0.06 11.47 -26.34
N ALA A 22 0.44 10.33 -25.91
CA ALA A 22 0.20 9.07 -26.57
C ALA A 22 -0.24 8.14 -25.46
N SER A 23 -1.40 7.50 -25.56
CA SER A 23 -1.84 6.56 -24.55
C SER A 23 -0.88 5.38 -24.56
N LEU A 24 -0.61 4.80 -23.41
CA LEU A 24 0.25 3.59 -23.33
C LEU A 24 -0.35 2.43 -24.12
N GLU A 25 -1.66 2.45 -24.36
CA GLU A 25 -2.38 1.50 -25.20
C GLU A 25 -1.87 1.49 -26.64
N ASP A 26 -1.38 2.63 -27.15
CA ASP A 26 -0.81 2.73 -28.52
C ASP A 26 0.56 2.02 -28.62
N TYR A 27 1.26 1.84 -27.50
CA TYR A 27 2.57 1.20 -27.46
C TYR A 27 2.52 -0.27 -27.03
N TYR A 28 1.45 -0.68 -26.30
CA TYR A 28 1.31 -2.04 -25.80
C TYR A 28 -0.01 -2.65 -26.25
N PRO A 29 0.01 -3.53 -27.27
CA PRO A 29 -1.20 -4.12 -27.84
C PRO A 29 -1.92 -5.11 -26.91
N TYR A 30 -1.48 -5.27 -25.68
CA TYR A 30 -2.07 -6.18 -24.72
C TYR A 30 -2.60 -5.38 -23.52
N GLN A 31 -3.91 -5.40 -23.32
CA GLN A 31 -4.52 -4.98 -22.06
C GLN A 31 -4.18 -6.02 -20.99
N LEU A 32 -3.14 -5.77 -20.24
CA LEU A 32 -2.78 -6.60 -19.11
C LEU A 32 -3.57 -6.14 -17.91
N SER A 33 -4.48 -6.98 -17.41
CA SER A 33 -5.16 -6.73 -16.14
C SER A 33 -4.16 -6.82 -15.01
N PRO A 34 -4.04 -5.77 -14.19
CA PRO A 34 -3.20 -5.85 -13.00
C PRO A 34 -3.77 -6.88 -12.03
N SER A 35 -2.90 -7.64 -11.38
CA SER A 35 -3.28 -8.70 -10.47
C SER A 35 -3.42 -8.19 -9.02
N SER A 36 -4.08 -8.98 -8.17
CA SER A 36 -4.28 -8.64 -6.76
C SER A 36 -3.09 -9.05 -5.90
N SER A 37 -2.87 -8.30 -4.81
CA SER A 37 -2.04 -8.69 -3.69
C SER A 37 -2.78 -9.66 -2.76
N ASN A 38 -2.08 -10.18 -1.74
CA ASN A 38 -2.70 -10.97 -0.68
C ASN A 38 -3.69 -10.15 0.17
N TYR A 39 -3.53 -8.82 0.22
CA TYR A 39 -4.45 -7.91 0.90
C TYR A 39 -5.71 -7.61 0.09
N GLY A 40 -5.78 -8.05 -1.17
CA GLY A 40 -6.91 -7.86 -2.06
C GLY A 40 -6.82 -6.60 -2.92
N ASP A 41 -6.02 -5.60 -2.56
CA ASP A 41 -5.73 -4.44 -3.40
C ASP A 41 -4.97 -4.86 -4.67
N THR A 42 -4.89 -3.96 -5.64
CA THR A 42 -4.07 -4.20 -6.83
C THR A 42 -2.61 -3.98 -6.48
N GLY A 43 -1.79 -5.06 -6.57
CA GLY A 43 -0.41 -5.01 -6.08
C GLY A 43 0.43 -6.22 -6.45
N LEU A 44 1.62 -6.30 -5.84
CA LEU A 44 2.52 -7.46 -5.92
C LEU A 44 1.98 -8.62 -5.07
N LEU A 45 2.79 -9.28 -4.25
CA LEU A 45 2.32 -10.31 -3.31
C LEU A 45 1.83 -9.65 -2.02
N GLU A 46 2.74 -9.05 -1.26
CA GLU A 46 2.45 -8.30 -0.03
C GLU A 46 2.59 -6.79 -0.25
N MET A 47 3.48 -6.37 -1.17
CA MET A 47 3.77 -4.96 -1.42
C MET A 47 2.78 -4.34 -2.41
N PRO A 48 2.42 -3.06 -2.20
CA PRO A 48 1.53 -2.34 -3.11
C PRO A 48 2.20 -2.01 -4.43
N SER A 49 1.40 -1.82 -5.46
CA SER A 49 1.80 -1.20 -6.73
C SER A 49 0.97 0.05 -7.01
N ALA A 50 1.42 0.89 -7.96
CA ALA A 50 0.65 2.03 -8.43
C ALA A 50 -0.40 1.64 -9.49
N ARG A 51 -0.72 0.35 -9.59
CA ARG A 51 -1.79 -0.15 -10.47
C ARG A 51 -3.13 -0.12 -9.78
N PHE A 52 -4.18 0.00 -10.59
CA PHE A 52 -5.57 0.06 -10.15
C PHE A 52 -6.42 -0.94 -10.91
N MET A 53 -7.41 -1.45 -10.27
CA MET A 53 -8.52 -2.12 -10.93
C MET A 53 -9.27 -1.10 -11.80
N GLY A 54 -9.89 -1.54 -12.88
CA GLY A 54 -10.70 -0.67 -13.72
C GLY A 54 -11.86 0.00 -12.94
N ALA A 55 -12.24 1.20 -13.36
CA ALA A 55 -13.34 1.96 -12.75
C ALA A 55 -14.64 1.12 -12.73
N GLY A 56 -15.39 1.18 -11.63
CA GLY A 56 -16.56 0.36 -11.38
C GLY A 56 -16.25 -1.09 -10.98
N GLY A 57 -14.97 -1.45 -10.88
CA GLY A 57 -14.56 -2.79 -10.48
C GLY A 57 -14.84 -3.06 -9.00
N LEU A 58 -15.25 -4.31 -8.73
CA LEU A 58 -15.44 -4.85 -7.38
C LEU A 58 -14.85 -6.24 -7.33
N LYS A 59 -14.09 -6.53 -6.30
CA LYS A 59 -13.56 -7.87 -6.02
C LYS A 59 -13.71 -8.20 -4.55
N PHE A 60 -13.88 -9.47 -4.27
CA PHE A 60 -13.86 -10.04 -2.94
C PHE A 60 -13.08 -11.36 -2.98
N GLY A 61 -12.49 -11.72 -1.87
CA GLY A 61 -11.69 -12.93 -1.84
C GLY A 61 -11.17 -13.27 -0.46
N ILE A 62 -10.48 -14.40 -0.44
CA ILE A 62 -9.73 -14.90 0.69
C ILE A 62 -8.34 -15.21 0.19
N SER A 63 -7.33 -14.86 0.97
CA SER A 63 -5.94 -15.21 0.73
C SER A 63 -5.28 -15.67 2.03
N ALA A 64 -4.14 -16.37 1.91
CA ALA A 64 -3.36 -16.79 3.04
C ALA A 64 -1.87 -16.61 2.72
N SER A 65 -1.19 -15.93 3.63
CA SER A 65 0.26 -15.82 3.68
C SER A 65 0.64 -16.08 5.14
N TRP A 66 1.15 -17.28 5.41
CA TRP A 66 1.41 -17.70 6.80
C TRP A 66 2.27 -16.67 7.55
N PRO A 67 1.89 -16.25 8.77
CA PRO A 67 0.82 -16.79 9.63
C PRO A 67 -0.57 -16.12 9.47
N ASN A 68 -0.77 -15.29 8.44
CA ASN A 68 -1.96 -14.48 8.25
C ASN A 68 -2.94 -15.08 7.24
N GLU A 69 -4.23 -14.91 7.51
CA GLU A 69 -5.32 -15.13 6.57
C GLU A 69 -6.10 -13.83 6.41
N TYR A 70 -6.42 -13.50 5.17
CA TYR A 70 -7.12 -12.27 4.82
C TYR A 70 -8.43 -12.58 4.13
N THR A 71 -9.50 -11.93 4.54
CA THR A 71 -10.76 -11.84 3.80
C THR A 71 -10.96 -10.38 3.44
N PHE A 72 -11.24 -10.11 2.19
CA PHE A 72 -11.32 -8.73 1.71
C PHE A 72 -12.48 -8.49 0.74
N ILE A 73 -12.91 -7.24 0.68
CA ILE A 73 -13.72 -6.67 -0.37
C ILE A 73 -13.06 -5.35 -0.79
N VAL A 74 -12.80 -5.20 -2.09
CA VAL A 74 -12.12 -4.03 -2.65
C VAL A 74 -12.91 -3.51 -3.83
N ALA A 75 -13.14 -2.20 -3.86
CA ALA A 75 -13.83 -1.50 -4.93
C ALA A 75 -12.94 -0.42 -5.54
N SER A 76 -13.09 -0.21 -6.84
CA SER A 76 -12.50 0.92 -7.58
C SER A 76 -13.64 1.75 -8.20
N PRO A 77 -14.32 2.59 -7.40
CA PRO A 77 -15.46 3.37 -7.89
C PRO A 77 -15.06 4.37 -8.99
N PHE A 78 -13.82 4.83 -8.93
CA PHE A 78 -13.23 5.78 -9.89
C PHE A 78 -11.86 5.27 -10.37
N PRO A 79 -11.38 5.71 -11.56
CA PRO A 79 -10.11 5.23 -12.12
C PRO A 79 -8.87 5.65 -11.30
N TRP A 80 -9.06 6.54 -10.34
CA TRP A 80 -8.01 7.07 -9.46
C TRP A 80 -8.14 6.62 -8.00
N LEU A 81 -9.18 5.86 -7.65
CA LEU A 81 -9.45 5.45 -6.26
C LEU A 81 -9.67 3.95 -6.19
N GLU A 82 -8.94 3.30 -5.33
CA GLU A 82 -9.19 1.93 -4.88
C GLU A 82 -9.34 1.94 -3.36
N ALA A 83 -10.43 1.38 -2.85
CA ALA A 83 -10.72 1.32 -1.43
C ALA A 83 -11.22 -0.08 -1.06
N GLY A 84 -10.79 -0.57 0.09
CA GLY A 84 -11.10 -1.91 0.55
C GLY A 84 -11.41 -1.97 2.03
N TYR A 85 -12.14 -3.02 2.38
CA TYR A 85 -12.29 -3.49 3.75
C TYR A 85 -11.63 -4.85 3.85
N ARG A 86 -10.82 -5.04 4.88
CA ARG A 86 -10.08 -6.26 5.11
C ARG A 86 -10.31 -6.77 6.55
N TYR A 87 -10.50 -8.07 6.65
CA TYR A 87 -10.49 -8.81 7.89
C TYR A 87 -9.27 -9.72 7.88
N THR A 88 -8.41 -9.54 8.87
CA THR A 88 -7.16 -10.29 9.02
C THR A 88 -7.25 -11.20 10.24
N GLU A 89 -6.90 -12.47 10.08
CA GLU A 89 -6.70 -13.40 11.18
C GLU A 89 -5.24 -13.84 11.23
N GLN A 90 -4.58 -13.57 12.36
CA GLN A 90 -3.20 -13.98 12.59
C GLN A 90 -3.17 -15.22 13.46
N LYS A 91 -2.74 -16.37 12.90
CA LYS A 91 -2.89 -17.71 13.50
C LYS A 91 -1.95 -17.98 14.67
N THR A 92 -0.83 -17.27 14.77
CA THR A 92 0.18 -17.50 15.81
C THR A 92 0.03 -16.61 17.02
N ALA A 93 -0.72 -15.51 16.92
CA ALA A 93 -0.99 -14.60 18.01
C ALA A 93 -2.36 -14.86 18.66
N LYS A 94 -2.45 -14.63 19.96
CA LYS A 94 -3.72 -14.69 20.69
C LYS A 94 -4.38 -13.32 20.73
N TYR A 95 -5.71 -13.31 20.70
CA TYR A 95 -6.50 -12.08 20.80
C TYR A 95 -6.32 -11.36 22.14
N GLY A 96 -6.12 -12.11 23.21
CA GLY A 96 -5.91 -11.59 24.55
C GLY A 96 -5.63 -12.71 25.57
N PRO A 97 -5.58 -12.37 26.86
CA PRO A 97 -5.40 -13.37 27.94
C PRO A 97 -6.46 -14.47 27.86
N PHE A 98 -6.06 -15.70 28.18
CA PHE A 98 -6.94 -16.88 28.11
C PHE A 98 -8.25 -16.70 28.87
N ALA A 99 -8.21 -16.07 30.06
CA ALA A 99 -9.39 -15.82 30.88
C ALA A 99 -10.43 -14.92 30.18
N TYR A 100 -10.00 -14.09 29.20
CA TYR A 100 -10.86 -13.16 28.49
C TYR A 100 -11.29 -13.69 27.12
N SER A 101 -10.36 -14.24 26.36
CA SER A 101 -10.57 -14.62 24.97
C SER A 101 -10.44 -16.11 24.67
N GLY A 102 -10.08 -16.93 25.69
CA GLY A 102 -9.83 -18.34 25.48
C GLY A 102 -8.71 -18.58 24.47
N ASN A 103 -8.95 -19.49 23.55
CA ASN A 103 -7.99 -19.82 22.50
C ASN A 103 -8.16 -19.02 21.20
N GLN A 104 -8.91 -17.91 21.21
CA GLN A 104 -9.11 -17.11 20.00
C GLN A 104 -7.78 -16.56 19.49
N THR A 105 -7.59 -16.68 18.18
CA THR A 105 -6.51 -16.04 17.44
C THR A 105 -6.72 -14.55 17.32
N LEU A 106 -5.64 -13.80 17.10
CA LEU A 106 -5.71 -12.36 16.86
C LEU A 106 -6.49 -12.09 15.59
N LYS A 107 -7.41 -11.14 15.67
CA LYS A 107 -8.27 -10.71 14.56
C LYS A 107 -8.24 -9.20 14.45
N ASP A 108 -8.12 -8.71 13.25
CA ASP A 108 -8.12 -7.29 12.96
C ASP A 108 -9.06 -6.95 11.80
N LYS A 109 -9.56 -5.73 11.81
CA LYS A 109 -10.46 -5.19 10.80
C LYS A 109 -9.97 -3.80 10.43
N GLY A 110 -9.65 -3.59 9.16
CA GLY A 110 -9.16 -2.31 8.69
C GLY A 110 -9.73 -1.92 7.35
N PHE A 111 -9.65 -0.63 7.07
CA PHE A 111 -9.93 -0.07 5.77
C PHE A 111 -8.62 0.27 5.09
N ASP A 112 -8.53 -0.05 3.82
CA ASP A 112 -7.40 0.27 2.97
C ASP A 112 -7.85 1.27 1.90
N ILE A 113 -7.03 2.28 1.61
CA ILE A 113 -7.30 3.26 0.57
C ILE A 113 -6.04 3.49 -0.26
N LYS A 114 -6.22 3.60 -1.58
CA LYS A 114 -5.15 3.94 -2.53
C LYS A 114 -5.65 4.97 -3.52
N ILE A 115 -4.87 6.03 -3.72
CA ILE A 115 -5.20 7.16 -4.59
C ILE A 115 -4.11 7.32 -5.64
N LYS A 116 -4.50 7.40 -6.92
CA LYS A 116 -3.61 7.73 -8.01
C LYS A 116 -3.27 9.22 -7.98
N VAL A 117 -1.98 9.51 -7.94
CA VAL A 117 -1.45 10.88 -7.94
C VAL A 117 -0.98 11.29 -9.33
N LEU A 118 -0.36 10.35 -10.06
CA LEU A 118 0.15 10.57 -11.40
C LEU A 118 -0.19 9.37 -12.28
N GLU A 119 -0.63 9.66 -13.49
CA GLU A 119 -0.90 8.63 -14.50
C GLU A 119 0.35 8.34 -15.33
N GLU A 120 0.55 7.05 -15.64
CA GLU A 120 1.67 6.62 -16.45
C GLU A 120 1.58 7.22 -17.85
N SER A 121 2.72 7.71 -18.33
CA SER A 121 2.92 8.13 -19.70
C SER A 121 4.15 7.45 -20.29
N PHE A 122 4.56 7.79 -21.48
CA PHE A 122 5.79 7.23 -22.06
C PHE A 122 7.02 7.43 -21.15
N TYR A 123 7.16 8.60 -20.54
CA TYR A 123 8.32 8.94 -19.71
C TYR A 123 8.06 8.80 -18.19
N LEU A 124 6.82 8.96 -17.75
CA LEU A 124 6.47 9.03 -16.34
C LEU A 124 5.84 7.71 -15.87
N PRO A 125 6.12 7.25 -14.64
CA PRO A 125 5.42 6.11 -14.04
C PRO A 125 4.02 6.52 -13.58
N ASN A 126 3.13 5.54 -13.37
CA ASN A 126 2.04 5.73 -12.42
C ASN A 126 2.61 5.99 -11.04
N VAL A 127 2.01 6.91 -10.29
CA VAL A 127 2.33 7.11 -8.88
C VAL A 127 1.04 7.04 -8.07
N ALA A 128 1.09 6.29 -6.98
CA ALA A 128 0.00 6.17 -6.03
C ALA A 128 0.48 6.42 -4.60
N ILE A 129 -0.43 6.93 -3.78
CA ILE A 129 -0.31 7.03 -2.34
C ILE A 129 -1.40 6.18 -1.73
N GLY A 130 -1.08 5.43 -0.67
CA GLY A 130 -2.08 4.64 0.01
C GLY A 130 -1.82 4.51 1.49
N ILE A 131 -2.87 4.09 2.19
CA ILE A 131 -2.89 3.83 3.62
C ILE A 131 -3.57 2.49 3.81
N ARG A 132 -2.93 1.59 4.54
CA ARG A 132 -3.47 0.30 4.97
C ARG A 132 -3.88 0.36 6.42
N ASP A 133 -4.92 -0.37 6.77
CA ASP A 133 -5.45 -0.52 8.13
C ASP A 133 -5.85 0.81 8.78
N MET A 134 -6.51 1.66 7.99
CA MET A 134 -7.08 2.91 8.47
C MET A 134 -8.29 2.61 9.38
N GLY A 135 -8.22 3.03 10.65
CA GLY A 135 -9.28 2.79 11.63
C GLY A 135 -9.38 1.34 12.14
N GLY A 136 -8.38 0.49 11.90
CA GLY A 136 -8.24 -0.83 12.51
C GLY A 136 -7.56 -0.76 13.88
N THR A 137 -6.91 -1.86 14.29
CA THR A 137 -6.12 -1.90 15.54
C THR A 137 -4.80 -1.16 15.43
N GLY A 138 -4.40 -0.78 14.20
CA GLY A 138 -3.10 -0.21 13.89
C GLY A 138 -1.96 -1.24 13.81
N LEU A 139 -2.22 -2.52 14.09
CA LEU A 139 -1.20 -3.56 14.01
C LEU A 139 -0.72 -3.80 12.57
N PHE A 140 -1.61 -3.63 11.61
CA PHE A 140 -1.33 -3.75 10.18
C PHE A 140 -1.23 -2.40 9.47
N ALA A 141 -1.20 -1.30 10.27
CA ALA A 141 -1.19 0.04 9.71
C ALA A 141 0.12 0.34 8.98
N GLY A 142 0.00 0.86 7.78
CA GLY A 142 1.14 1.30 6.99
C GLY A 142 0.73 2.23 5.86
N GLU A 143 1.55 3.22 5.63
CA GLU A 143 1.38 4.17 4.54
C GLU A 143 2.47 3.92 3.49
N TYR A 144 2.19 4.32 2.27
CA TYR A 144 3.15 4.16 1.19
C TYR A 144 2.98 5.21 0.09
N ILE A 145 4.09 5.43 -0.60
CA ILE A 145 4.14 6.09 -1.91
C ILE A 145 4.81 5.11 -2.85
N VAL A 146 4.19 4.80 -3.97
CA VAL A 146 4.71 3.81 -4.93
C VAL A 146 4.61 4.32 -6.35
N GLY A 147 5.65 4.04 -7.14
CA GLY A 147 5.68 4.24 -8.58
C GLY A 147 5.67 2.91 -9.31
N SER A 148 4.91 2.80 -10.40
CA SER A 148 4.90 1.62 -11.27
C SER A 148 5.10 2.01 -12.72
N LYS A 149 6.00 1.29 -13.41
CA LYS A 149 6.32 1.55 -14.82
C LYS A 149 6.31 0.26 -15.62
N ARG A 150 5.58 0.27 -16.72
CA ARG A 150 5.43 -0.88 -17.60
C ARG A 150 6.40 -0.84 -18.79
N PHE A 151 7.00 -1.97 -19.09
CA PHE A 151 7.86 -2.23 -20.22
C PHE A 151 7.39 -3.51 -20.94
N GLY A 152 6.44 -3.38 -21.85
CA GLY A 152 5.79 -4.54 -22.46
C GLY A 152 5.09 -5.43 -21.43
N PRO A 153 5.43 -6.72 -21.36
CA PRO A 153 4.83 -7.64 -20.39
C PRO A 153 5.41 -7.50 -18.98
N LEU A 154 6.48 -6.74 -18.79
CA LEU A 154 7.13 -6.51 -17.51
C LEU A 154 6.59 -5.23 -16.89
N ASP A 155 6.12 -5.33 -15.64
CA ASP A 155 5.70 -4.20 -14.81
C ASP A 155 6.60 -4.10 -13.58
N LEU A 156 7.29 -2.97 -13.43
CA LEU A 156 8.19 -2.69 -12.32
C LEU A 156 7.50 -1.76 -11.34
N SER A 157 7.59 -2.08 -10.06
CA SER A 157 7.10 -1.23 -8.98
C SER A 157 8.20 -0.96 -7.96
N MET A 158 8.30 0.29 -7.50
CA MET A 158 9.22 0.71 -6.44
C MET A 158 8.53 1.75 -5.56
N GLY A 159 8.69 1.63 -4.26
CA GLY A 159 8.03 2.53 -3.32
C GLY A 159 8.79 2.69 -2.02
N ILE A 160 8.25 3.58 -1.21
CA ILE A 160 8.67 3.82 0.15
C ILE A 160 7.47 3.58 1.07
N GLY A 161 7.69 2.84 2.15
CA GLY A 161 6.68 2.46 3.14
C GLY A 161 7.01 2.95 4.53
N TRP A 162 5.97 3.23 5.30
CA TRP A 162 5.98 3.57 6.71
C TRP A 162 5.12 2.58 7.49
N GLY A 163 5.20 2.62 8.81
CA GLY A 163 4.50 1.66 9.66
C GLY A 163 4.91 0.23 9.37
N LEU A 164 3.96 -0.67 9.17
CA LEU A 164 4.23 -2.05 8.85
C LEU A 164 5.03 -2.20 7.55
N LEU A 165 4.68 -1.43 6.51
CA LEU A 165 5.40 -1.43 5.23
C LEU A 165 6.83 -0.88 5.33
N GLY A 166 7.16 -0.20 6.41
CA GLY A 166 8.49 0.31 6.73
C GLY A 166 9.26 -0.52 7.76
N ALA A 167 8.82 -1.75 8.09
CA ALA A 167 9.37 -2.54 9.19
C ALA A 167 10.86 -2.87 9.05
N ASP A 168 11.38 -3.05 7.85
CA ASP A 168 12.81 -3.27 7.59
C ASP A 168 13.68 -2.07 7.98
N ASN A 169 13.10 -0.85 8.11
CA ASN A 169 13.81 0.36 8.55
C ASN A 169 15.09 0.65 7.76
N ASN A 170 15.14 0.34 6.46
CA ASN A 170 16.36 0.39 5.66
C ASN A 170 16.78 1.80 5.26
N ILE A 171 15.89 2.81 5.37
CA ILE A 171 16.22 4.21 5.15
C ILE A 171 15.69 5.11 6.27
N ARG A 172 16.30 6.30 6.43
CA ARG A 172 15.73 7.35 7.26
C ARG A 172 14.49 7.93 6.60
N ASN A 173 13.45 8.20 7.39
CA ASN A 173 12.24 8.81 6.87
C ASN A 173 12.56 10.18 6.21
N PRO A 174 12.35 10.32 4.88
CA PRO A 174 12.72 11.55 4.18
C PRO A 174 11.81 12.73 4.54
N LEU A 175 10.60 12.49 5.04
CA LEU A 175 9.65 13.54 5.39
C LEU A 175 10.08 14.33 6.63
N ILE A 176 10.98 13.79 7.47
CA ILE A 176 11.55 14.52 8.63
C ILE A 176 12.29 15.77 8.17
N SER A 177 12.86 15.77 6.96
CA SER A 177 13.53 16.97 6.42
C SER A 177 12.56 18.09 6.04
N LEU A 178 11.27 17.77 5.89
CA LEU A 178 10.21 18.74 5.58
C LEU A 178 9.55 19.28 6.85
N ASP A 179 9.33 18.41 7.85
CA ASP A 179 8.71 18.77 9.11
C ASP A 179 9.06 17.72 10.19
N GLU A 180 9.51 18.20 11.36
CA GLU A 180 9.89 17.34 12.49
C GLU A 180 8.73 16.50 13.05
N ARG A 181 7.47 16.88 12.81
CA ARG A 181 6.30 16.09 13.21
C ARG A 181 6.33 14.66 12.65
N PHE A 182 6.99 14.44 11.51
CA PHE A 182 7.14 13.12 10.92
C PHE A 182 8.18 12.24 11.62
N GLN A 183 8.86 12.72 12.66
CA GLN A 183 9.89 11.95 13.37
C GLN A 183 9.29 10.92 14.32
N ILE A 184 8.14 11.21 14.93
CA ILE A 184 7.53 10.38 15.96
C ILE A 184 6.29 9.71 15.41
N ARG A 185 6.25 8.38 15.51
CA ARG A 185 5.04 7.56 15.31
C ARG A 185 4.67 6.99 16.66
N ASN A 186 3.46 7.24 17.10
CA ASN A 186 2.96 6.62 18.32
C ASN A 186 2.77 5.12 18.08
N SER A 187 3.04 4.31 19.10
CA SER A 187 2.78 2.88 19.00
C SER A 187 1.29 2.63 18.81
N SER A 188 0.95 1.67 17.95
CA SER A 188 -0.43 1.20 17.85
C SER A 188 -0.90 0.72 19.20
N GLN A 189 -2.12 1.09 19.59
CA GLN A 189 -2.69 0.68 20.88
C GLN A 189 -3.20 -0.78 20.86
N GLY A 190 -3.01 -1.49 19.75
CA GLY A 190 -3.53 -2.84 19.55
C GLY A 190 -5.05 -2.91 19.68
N ALA A 191 -5.57 -4.02 20.17
CA ALA A 191 -7.01 -4.24 20.29
C ALA A 191 -7.72 -3.22 21.22
N ALA A 192 -7.01 -2.57 22.15
CA ALA A 192 -7.57 -1.58 23.06
C ALA A 192 -7.81 -0.20 22.41
N GLY A 193 -7.11 0.10 21.30
CA GLY A 193 -7.21 1.39 20.60
C GLY A 193 -7.82 1.27 19.21
N GLY A 194 -8.42 0.14 18.85
CA GLY A 194 -9.02 -0.07 17.52
C GLY A 194 -10.17 0.88 17.23
N GLY A 195 -10.26 1.32 15.98
CA GLY A 195 -11.31 2.21 15.49
C GLY A 195 -10.94 3.69 15.48
N GLU A 196 -9.74 4.07 15.87
CA GLU A 196 -9.28 5.45 15.85
C GLU A 196 -8.54 5.81 14.56
N PHE A 197 -8.82 7.00 14.04
CA PHE A 197 -8.12 7.57 12.88
C PHE A 197 -6.97 8.46 13.37
N ASN A 198 -5.79 7.89 13.57
CA ASN A 198 -4.62 8.63 14.02
C ASN A 198 -3.87 9.28 12.84
N VAL A 199 -4.49 10.30 12.23
CA VAL A 199 -3.93 11.02 11.07
C VAL A 199 -2.55 11.61 11.37
N GLY A 200 -2.29 11.96 12.64
CA GLY A 200 -1.01 12.50 13.08
C GLY A 200 0.16 11.52 12.95
N ASP A 201 -0.12 10.24 12.93
CA ASP A 201 0.88 9.19 12.82
C ASP A 201 1.17 8.77 11.37
N TRP A 202 0.37 9.25 10.41
CA TRP A 202 0.57 8.88 9.02
C TRP A 202 1.89 9.40 8.46
N PHE A 203 2.60 8.53 7.74
CA PHE A 203 3.91 8.79 7.14
C PHE A 203 5.00 9.17 8.17
N SER A 204 4.79 8.86 9.44
CA SER A 204 5.67 9.20 10.54
C SER A 204 6.50 8.02 11.03
N GLY A 205 7.51 8.33 11.86
CA GLY A 205 8.52 7.42 12.37
C GLY A 205 9.91 7.83 11.90
N GLN A 206 10.93 7.51 12.69
CA GLN A 206 12.32 7.88 12.38
C GLN A 206 12.83 7.21 11.09
N ARG A 207 12.30 6.04 10.79
CA ARG A 207 12.72 5.20 9.68
C ARG A 207 11.53 4.83 8.81
N SER A 208 11.85 4.49 7.59
CA SER A 208 10.95 3.94 6.57
C SER A 208 11.69 2.88 5.78
N ALA A 209 11.04 2.21 4.85
CA ALA A 209 11.70 1.23 4.02
C ALA A 209 11.42 1.44 2.53
N LEU A 210 12.44 1.23 1.72
CA LEU A 210 12.29 1.08 0.28
C LEU A 210 11.91 -0.36 -0.01
N PHE A 211 10.80 -0.55 -0.70
CA PHE A 211 10.32 -1.82 -1.21
C PHE A 211 10.20 -1.79 -2.73
N GLY A 212 10.01 -2.94 -3.34
CA GLY A 212 9.78 -3.01 -4.76
C GLY A 212 9.60 -4.42 -5.28
N GLY A 213 9.36 -4.52 -6.59
CA GLY A 213 9.22 -5.81 -7.24
C GLY A 213 8.83 -5.67 -8.69
N LEU A 214 8.56 -6.80 -9.28
CA LEU A 214 8.15 -6.90 -10.66
C LEU A 214 7.01 -7.92 -10.84
N GLU A 215 6.19 -7.66 -11.84
CA GLU A 215 5.21 -8.60 -12.36
C GLU A 215 5.47 -8.80 -13.85
N TYR A 216 5.67 -10.04 -14.26
CA TYR A 216 5.79 -10.41 -15.67
C TYR A 216 4.54 -11.17 -16.09
N SER A 217 3.82 -10.61 -17.05
CA SER A 217 2.58 -11.19 -17.56
C SER A 217 2.85 -12.05 -18.79
N PHE A 218 2.20 -13.23 -18.82
CA PHE A 218 2.17 -14.15 -19.96
C PHE A 218 0.77 -14.15 -20.59
N PRO A 219 0.39 -13.11 -21.36
CA PRO A 219 -1.00 -12.92 -21.77
C PRO A 219 -1.56 -14.06 -22.60
N LYS A 220 -0.74 -14.71 -23.42
CA LYS A 220 -1.16 -15.90 -24.21
C LYS A 220 -1.42 -17.13 -23.35
N ARG A 221 -0.89 -17.18 -22.13
CA ARG A 221 -1.00 -18.34 -21.23
C ARG A 221 -1.87 -18.09 -20.01
N GLY A 222 -2.28 -16.82 -19.78
CA GLY A 222 -3.19 -16.45 -18.71
C GLY A 222 -2.59 -16.55 -17.30
N PHE A 223 -1.26 -16.40 -17.13
CA PHE A 223 -0.63 -16.35 -15.82
C PHE A 223 0.36 -15.19 -15.70
N ASN A 224 0.61 -14.77 -14.46
CA ASN A 224 1.60 -13.76 -14.10
C ASN A 224 2.64 -14.37 -13.15
N LEU A 225 3.89 -13.94 -13.30
CA LEU A 225 4.98 -14.22 -12.37
C LEU A 225 5.30 -12.95 -11.60
N LYS A 226 5.34 -13.05 -10.27
CA LYS A 226 5.70 -11.94 -9.40
C LYS A 226 6.97 -12.25 -8.63
N LEU A 227 7.78 -11.21 -8.44
CA LEU A 227 8.93 -11.20 -7.54
C LEU A 227 8.91 -9.88 -6.79
N GLU A 228 9.08 -9.93 -5.47
CA GLU A 228 9.11 -8.72 -4.66
C GLU A 228 10.19 -8.77 -3.57
N TYR A 229 10.60 -7.60 -3.15
CA TYR A 229 11.33 -7.35 -1.92
C TYR A 229 10.32 -6.81 -0.90
N ASP A 230 9.90 -7.70 0.00
CA ASP A 230 8.94 -7.42 1.05
C ASP A 230 9.65 -6.83 2.28
N THR A 231 9.15 -5.69 2.75
CA THR A 231 9.65 -4.95 3.92
C THR A 231 8.68 -4.95 5.08
N SER A 232 7.60 -5.73 4.98
CA SER A 232 6.50 -5.75 5.94
C SER A 232 6.60 -6.85 7.00
N THR A 233 7.81 -7.37 7.27
CA THR A 233 7.97 -8.42 8.28
C THR A 233 7.62 -7.86 9.67
N PRO A 234 6.49 -8.24 10.27
CA PRO A 234 6.11 -7.70 11.55
C PRO A 234 6.95 -8.29 12.67
N THR A 235 7.45 -7.45 13.55
CA THR A 235 8.27 -7.88 14.69
C THR A 235 7.53 -8.83 15.66
N TRP A 236 6.21 -8.78 15.67
CA TRP A 236 5.38 -9.66 16.51
C TRP A 236 5.19 -11.07 15.92
N ASP A 237 5.55 -11.33 14.65
CA ASP A 237 5.61 -12.68 14.10
C ASP A 237 6.64 -13.56 14.83
N TYR A 238 7.62 -12.92 15.47
CA TYR A 238 8.66 -13.59 16.27
C TYR A 238 8.35 -13.61 17.77
N GLN A 239 7.34 -12.91 18.22
CA GLN A 239 6.88 -13.00 19.61
C GLN A 239 6.05 -14.27 19.76
N VAL A 240 6.72 -15.41 19.73
CA VAL A 240 6.18 -16.64 20.28
C VAL A 240 5.82 -16.34 21.74
N LEU A 241 4.55 -16.41 22.01
CA LEU A 241 3.98 -16.26 23.33
C LEU A 241 4.72 -17.18 24.32
N LEU A 242 5.55 -16.59 25.15
CA LEU A 242 6.00 -17.21 26.38
C LEU A 242 4.85 -17.26 27.40
#